data_2f5dcc05fac3e4d4952ad7f4ea7dd672
#
_entry.id   2f5dcc05fac3e4d4952ad7f4ea7dd672
#
_cell.length_a   1.000
_cell.length_b   1.000
_cell.length_c   1.000
_cell.angle_alpha   90.00
_cell.angle_beta   90.00
_cell.angle_gamma   90.00
#
_symmetry.space_group_name_H-M   'P 1'
#
loop_
_entity.id
_entity.type
_entity.pdbx_description
1 polymer ?
#
loop_
_entity_poly.entity_id
_entity_poly.type
_entity_poly.pdbx_seq_one_letter_code
_entity_poly.pdbx_strand_id
1 'polypeptide(L)'
;MKDGKERLRERIEGIDCRGQIAESRFRIICKGRLNVNELQKKMDVLQKITAEFNKDNLLWAIGASLLLYFKGVAEVFHDIDIMVDEKDVERCKNILLNMGTMGAASPDPQYKTRTFIEFTVDEVEIDVIAGFVIVDNGMEHDCSLKPDQITEFITIGKEHVPLQGLALWRQYYEWMGRTSKVELIDKFAEHKTGTGKGER
;
A
#
# COMPACT_ATOMS: atom_id res chain seq x y z
N MET A 1 17.78 -23.41 -16.39
CA MET A 1 16.53 -22.70 -16.06
C MET A 1 16.29 -22.89 -14.57
N LYS A 2 16.37 -21.83 -13.77
CA LYS A 2 16.10 -21.93 -12.32
C LYS A 2 14.59 -22.16 -12.11
N ASP A 3 14.25 -23.13 -11.26
CA ASP A 3 12.88 -23.55 -10.96
C ASP A 3 12.09 -22.41 -10.32
N GLY A 4 10.77 -22.35 -10.55
CA GLY A 4 9.86 -21.33 -10.02
C GLY A 4 9.87 -21.20 -8.48
N LYS A 5 10.27 -22.29 -7.78
CA LYS A 5 10.43 -22.31 -6.31
C LYS A 5 11.62 -21.48 -5.82
N GLU A 6 12.72 -21.44 -6.57
CA GLU A 6 13.90 -20.65 -6.25
C GLU A 6 13.64 -19.16 -6.41
N ARG A 7 12.86 -18.76 -7.45
CA ARG A 7 12.42 -17.36 -7.65
C ARG A 7 11.46 -16.87 -6.56
N LEU A 8 10.64 -17.76 -5.99
CA LEU A 8 9.69 -17.38 -4.94
C LEU A 8 10.41 -17.21 -3.58
N ARG A 9 11.41 -18.06 -3.26
CA ARG A 9 12.25 -17.89 -2.09
C ARG A 9 13.08 -16.61 -2.16
N GLU A 10 13.69 -16.31 -3.27
CA GLU A 10 14.40 -15.05 -3.51
C GLU A 10 13.48 -13.81 -3.36
N ARG A 11 12.15 -13.95 -3.56
CA ARG A 11 11.15 -12.87 -3.35
C ARG A 11 10.80 -12.63 -1.87
N ILE A 12 10.80 -13.67 -1.03
CA ILE A 12 10.39 -13.58 0.38
C ILE A 12 11.58 -13.18 1.27
N GLU A 13 12.81 -13.54 0.90
CA GLU A 13 14.03 -13.25 1.64
C GLU A 13 14.61 -11.83 1.39
N GLY A 14 13.91 -10.99 0.64
CA GLY A 14 14.41 -9.69 0.17
C GLY A 14 14.31 -8.54 1.16
N ILE A 15 13.79 -8.75 2.37
CA ILE A 15 13.86 -7.78 3.47
C ILE A 15 14.78 -8.40 4.52
N ASP A 16 15.96 -7.80 4.73
CA ASP A 16 16.86 -8.28 5.77
C ASP A 16 16.32 -7.93 7.17
N CYS A 17 16.91 -8.53 8.21
CA CYS A 17 16.53 -8.30 9.59
C CYS A 17 16.71 -6.85 10.09
N ARG A 18 17.18 -5.94 9.23
CA ARG A 18 17.31 -4.50 9.43
C ARG A 18 16.27 -3.68 8.68
N GLY A 19 15.31 -4.34 7.99
CA GLY A 19 14.27 -3.65 7.21
C GLY A 19 14.78 -2.98 5.92
N GLN A 20 16.02 -3.29 5.51
CA GLN A 20 16.57 -2.80 4.25
C GLN A 20 16.19 -3.75 3.11
N ILE A 21 15.75 -3.21 1.98
CA ILE A 21 15.52 -4.00 0.77
C ILE A 21 16.88 -4.53 0.32
N ALA A 22 17.06 -5.86 0.34
CA ALA A 22 18.33 -6.47 -0.04
C ALA A 22 18.71 -6.09 -1.48
N GLU A 23 20.00 -5.82 -1.73
CA GLU A 23 20.52 -5.41 -3.06
C GLU A 23 20.13 -6.38 -4.19
N SER A 24 19.87 -7.66 -3.88
CA SER A 24 19.40 -8.65 -4.83
C SER A 24 17.99 -8.39 -5.38
N ARG A 25 17.08 -7.80 -4.57
CA ARG A 25 15.76 -7.34 -5.03
C ARG A 25 15.86 -6.13 -5.97
N PHE A 26 16.82 -5.25 -5.71
CA PHE A 26 17.11 -4.12 -6.60
C PHE A 26 17.44 -4.54 -8.04
N ARG A 27 18.14 -5.67 -8.24
CA ARG A 27 18.49 -6.17 -9.59
C ARG A 27 17.36 -6.86 -10.33
N ILE A 28 16.36 -7.41 -9.64
CA ILE A 28 15.21 -8.11 -10.27
C ILE A 28 14.15 -7.10 -10.70
N ILE A 29 13.98 -6.00 -9.96
CA ILE A 29 13.03 -4.91 -10.25
C ILE A 29 13.39 -4.16 -11.56
N CYS A 30 14.66 -4.15 -11.96
CA CYS A 30 15.12 -3.51 -13.20
C CYS A 30 14.57 -4.11 -14.51
N LYS A 31 13.78 -5.19 -14.47
CA LYS A 31 13.09 -5.74 -15.66
C LYS A 31 11.67 -5.23 -15.87
N GLY A 32 11.10 -4.48 -14.95
CA GLY A 32 9.74 -3.93 -15.03
C GLY A 32 9.61 -2.54 -14.43
N ARG A 33 9.90 -1.51 -15.19
CA ARG A 33 9.36 -0.14 -15.19
C ARG A 33 9.48 0.78 -13.96
N LEU A 34 9.97 0.41 -12.80
CA LEU A 34 10.38 1.39 -11.79
C LEU A 34 11.89 1.57 -11.85
N ASN A 35 12.33 2.80 -12.05
CA ASN A 35 13.73 3.17 -11.88
C ASN A 35 14.09 2.97 -10.39
N VAL A 36 15.21 2.33 -10.10
CA VAL A 36 15.72 2.12 -8.73
C VAL A 36 15.72 3.42 -7.92
N ASN A 37 16.10 4.53 -8.54
CA ASN A 37 16.11 5.84 -7.90
C ASN A 37 14.70 6.35 -7.56
N GLU A 38 13.70 6.04 -8.40
CA GLU A 38 12.31 6.40 -8.16
C GLU A 38 11.71 5.61 -6.99
N LEU A 39 11.96 4.31 -6.95
CA LEU A 39 11.53 3.47 -5.83
C LEU A 39 12.15 3.93 -4.50
N GLN A 40 13.47 4.19 -4.50
CA GLN A 40 14.15 4.68 -3.30
C GLN A 40 13.55 6.01 -2.84
N LYS A 41 13.31 6.93 -3.75
CA LYS A 41 12.68 8.22 -3.46
C LYS A 41 11.30 8.05 -2.81
N LYS A 42 10.45 7.16 -3.35
CA LYS A 42 9.13 6.85 -2.78
C LYS A 42 9.25 6.25 -1.37
N MET A 43 10.21 5.35 -1.14
CA MET A 43 10.46 4.77 0.19
C MET A 43 10.98 5.80 1.19
N ASP A 44 11.87 6.71 0.78
CA ASP A 44 12.40 7.78 1.62
C ASP A 44 11.28 8.75 2.04
N VAL A 45 10.38 9.11 1.11
CA VAL A 45 9.21 9.94 1.39
C VAL A 45 8.26 9.23 2.34
N LEU A 46 7.94 7.96 2.08
CA LEU A 46 7.09 7.17 2.96
C LEU A 46 7.68 7.09 4.38
N GLN A 47 9.00 6.89 4.52
CA GLN A 47 9.65 6.85 5.82
C GLN A 47 9.51 8.17 6.58
N LYS A 48 9.69 9.32 5.90
CA LYS A 48 9.50 10.64 6.50
C LYS A 48 8.06 10.85 6.98
N ILE A 49 7.08 10.51 6.15
CA ILE A 49 5.66 10.62 6.49
C ILE A 49 5.33 9.74 7.69
N THR A 50 5.79 8.47 7.65
CA THR A 50 5.56 7.50 8.73
C THR A 50 6.08 8.01 10.07
N ALA A 51 7.27 8.61 10.09
CA ALA A 51 7.87 9.15 11.31
C ALA A 51 6.99 10.21 11.96
N GLU A 52 6.45 11.15 11.19
CA GLU A 52 5.60 12.21 11.72
C GLU A 52 4.20 11.68 12.12
N PHE A 53 3.63 10.76 11.33
CA PHE A 53 2.33 10.16 11.65
C PHE A 53 2.38 9.32 12.93
N ASN A 54 3.45 8.53 13.11
CA ASN A 54 3.66 7.72 14.30
C ASN A 54 3.90 8.59 15.55
N LYS A 55 4.68 9.66 15.41
CA LYS A 55 4.95 10.63 16.49
C LYS A 55 3.67 11.30 16.98
N ASP A 56 2.77 11.63 16.06
CA ASP A 56 1.48 12.27 16.37
C ASP A 56 0.38 11.25 16.72
N ASN A 57 0.69 9.93 16.70
CA ASN A 57 -0.25 8.85 16.97
C ASN A 57 -1.53 8.94 16.12
N LEU A 58 -1.39 9.17 14.82
CA LEU A 58 -2.52 9.10 13.89
C LEU A 58 -2.99 7.65 13.73
N LEU A 59 -4.28 7.45 13.55
CA LEU A 59 -4.80 6.17 13.04
C LEU A 59 -4.79 6.21 11.51
N TRP A 60 -3.84 5.48 10.93
CA TRP A 60 -3.62 5.44 9.49
C TRP A 60 -3.12 4.06 9.06
N ALA A 61 -3.19 3.75 7.77
CA ALA A 61 -2.61 2.54 7.19
C ALA A 61 -2.36 2.70 5.69
N ILE A 62 -1.43 1.92 5.17
CA ILE A 62 -1.24 1.77 3.73
C ILE A 62 -2.31 0.83 3.16
N GLY A 63 -2.90 1.28 2.03
CA GLY A 63 -3.86 0.53 1.23
C GLY A 63 -3.40 0.32 -0.21
N ALA A 64 -4.35 -0.02 -1.06
CA ALA A 64 -4.29 -0.07 -2.52
C ALA A 64 -3.02 -0.69 -3.13
N SER A 65 -2.39 -0.01 -4.10
CA SER A 65 -1.31 -0.56 -4.92
C SER A 65 -0.04 -0.78 -4.12
N LEU A 66 0.28 0.10 -3.19
CA LEU A 66 1.46 -0.02 -2.33
C LEU A 66 1.32 -1.17 -1.33
N LEU A 67 0.12 -1.42 -0.79
CA LEU A 67 -0.16 -2.62 0.00
C LEU A 67 0.14 -3.90 -0.81
N LEU A 68 -0.34 -3.99 -2.06
CA LEU A 68 -0.08 -5.15 -2.91
C LEU A 68 1.42 -5.35 -3.15
N TYR A 69 2.16 -4.27 -3.32
CA TYR A 69 3.62 -4.30 -3.46
C TYR A 69 4.30 -4.86 -2.20
N PHE A 70 3.96 -4.35 -1.02
CA PHE A 70 4.54 -4.83 0.24
C PHE A 70 4.19 -6.29 0.53
N LYS A 71 3.00 -6.74 0.14
CA LYS A 71 2.60 -8.15 0.26
C LYS A 71 3.27 -9.07 -0.77
N GLY A 72 3.97 -8.52 -1.76
CA GLY A 72 4.58 -9.28 -2.85
C GLY A 72 3.58 -9.80 -3.88
N VAL A 73 2.37 -9.25 -3.89
CA VAL A 73 1.31 -9.54 -4.87
C VAL A 73 1.58 -8.80 -6.17
N ALA A 74 1.98 -7.54 -6.11
CA ALA A 74 2.34 -6.71 -7.25
C ALA A 74 3.84 -6.41 -7.29
N GLU A 75 4.38 -6.21 -8.50
CA GLU A 75 5.79 -5.85 -8.71
C GLU A 75 6.02 -4.33 -8.71
N VAL A 76 4.96 -3.56 -8.92
CA VAL A 76 5.00 -2.09 -9.03
C VAL A 76 3.82 -1.46 -8.32
N PHE A 77 4.01 -0.23 -7.87
CA PHE A 77 2.96 0.68 -7.41
C PHE A 77 3.23 2.08 -7.99
N HIS A 78 2.21 2.93 -8.05
CA HIS A 78 2.32 4.25 -8.68
C HIS A 78 2.43 5.35 -7.63
N ASP A 79 1.49 5.44 -6.75
CA ASP A 79 1.26 6.43 -5.72
C ASP A 79 1.32 5.82 -4.32
N ILE A 80 1.31 6.65 -3.30
CA ILE A 80 1.24 6.23 -1.91
C ILE A 80 -0.18 6.49 -1.41
N ASP A 81 -1.03 5.45 -1.43
CA ASP A 81 -2.39 5.51 -0.91
C ASP A 81 -2.40 5.35 0.61
N ILE A 82 -2.76 6.41 1.33
CA ILE A 82 -2.84 6.46 2.79
C ILE A 82 -4.29 6.53 3.23
N MET A 83 -4.75 5.48 3.89
CA MET A 83 -6.04 5.47 4.57
C MET A 83 -5.87 6.13 5.95
N VAL A 84 -6.75 7.08 6.29
CA VAL A 84 -6.70 7.82 7.56
C VAL A 84 -8.07 7.78 8.24
N ASP A 85 -8.10 7.70 9.56
CA ASP A 85 -9.34 7.89 10.33
C ASP A 85 -9.83 9.34 10.16
N GLU A 86 -11.13 9.54 9.99
CA GLU A 86 -11.71 10.86 9.73
C GLU A 86 -11.38 11.90 10.81
N LYS A 87 -11.26 11.45 12.06
CA LYS A 87 -10.86 12.35 13.18
C LYS A 87 -9.42 12.86 13.07
N ASP A 88 -8.57 12.18 12.31
CA ASP A 88 -7.15 12.47 12.16
C ASP A 88 -6.82 13.25 10.88
N VAL A 89 -7.81 13.50 10.00
CA VAL A 89 -7.63 14.16 8.70
C VAL A 89 -6.93 15.50 8.80
N GLU A 90 -7.38 16.39 9.70
CA GLU A 90 -6.79 17.73 9.82
C GLU A 90 -5.34 17.67 10.33
N ARG A 91 -5.02 16.75 11.24
CA ARG A 91 -3.65 16.55 11.70
C ARG A 91 -2.77 15.99 10.57
N CYS A 92 -3.25 14.97 9.86
CA CYS A 92 -2.59 14.41 8.68
C CYS A 92 -2.29 15.50 7.65
N LYS A 93 -3.30 16.31 7.28
CA LYS A 93 -3.18 17.41 6.33
C LYS A 93 -2.13 18.45 6.77
N ASN A 94 -2.13 18.85 8.03
CA ASN A 94 -1.15 19.80 8.54
C ASN A 94 0.28 19.26 8.49
N ILE A 95 0.48 17.98 8.78
CA ILE A 95 1.80 17.33 8.65
C ILE A 95 2.26 17.35 7.20
N LEU A 96 1.40 16.92 6.26
CA LEU A 96 1.77 16.85 4.85
C LEU A 96 1.99 18.23 4.21
N LEU A 97 1.26 19.26 4.63
CA LEU A 97 1.48 20.65 4.20
C LEU A 97 2.85 21.20 4.61
N ASN A 98 3.42 20.70 5.73
CA ASN A 98 4.77 21.06 6.12
C ASN A 98 5.85 20.32 5.31
N MET A 99 5.49 19.29 4.57
CA MET A 99 6.42 18.44 3.81
C MET A 99 6.33 18.67 2.30
N GLY A 100 5.18 19.16 1.82
CA GLY A 100 4.92 19.27 0.38
C GLY A 100 3.77 20.21 0.05
N THR A 101 3.17 19.99 -1.10
CA THR A 101 2.07 20.82 -1.63
C THR A 101 0.82 19.98 -1.81
N MET A 102 -0.33 20.58 -1.50
CA MET A 102 -1.64 20.00 -1.72
C MET A 102 -2.09 20.27 -3.16
N GLY A 103 -2.53 19.24 -3.87
CA GLY A 103 -3.13 19.30 -5.20
C GLY A 103 -4.63 19.65 -5.15
N ALA A 104 -5.22 19.80 -6.34
CA ALA A 104 -6.66 19.92 -6.49
C ALA A 104 -7.25 18.51 -6.64
N ALA A 105 -8.05 18.08 -5.67
CA ALA A 105 -8.71 16.78 -5.75
C ALA A 105 -9.65 16.70 -6.97
N SER A 106 -9.59 15.61 -7.71
CA SER A 106 -10.48 15.30 -8.82
C SER A 106 -11.54 14.30 -8.37
N PRO A 107 -12.81 14.71 -8.20
CA PRO A 107 -13.87 13.79 -7.76
C PRO A 107 -14.11 12.69 -8.80
N ASP A 108 -14.14 11.44 -8.38
CA ASP A 108 -14.56 10.30 -9.19
C ASP A 108 -15.96 9.85 -8.74
N PRO A 109 -16.96 9.78 -9.64
CA PRO A 109 -18.34 9.44 -9.32
C PRO A 109 -18.51 8.00 -8.78
N GLN A 110 -17.54 7.11 -8.97
CA GLN A 110 -17.54 5.77 -8.36
C GLN A 110 -17.37 5.83 -6.84
N TYR A 111 -16.84 6.94 -6.31
CA TYR A 111 -16.55 7.07 -4.90
C TYR A 111 -17.37 8.20 -4.28
N LYS A 112 -18.01 7.89 -3.15
CA LYS A 112 -18.63 8.89 -2.26
C LYS A 112 -17.74 9.13 -1.02
N THR A 113 -16.42 9.07 -1.24
CA THR A 113 -15.41 9.28 -0.20
C THR A 113 -15.57 10.66 0.41
N ARG A 114 -15.64 10.73 1.74
CA ARG A 114 -15.88 12.01 2.43
C ARG A 114 -14.68 12.96 2.36
N THR A 115 -13.47 12.40 2.35
CA THR A 115 -12.23 13.15 2.20
C THR A 115 -11.28 12.43 1.26
N PHE A 116 -10.92 13.08 0.18
CA PHE A 116 -9.85 12.67 -0.73
C PHE A 116 -8.96 13.88 -0.98
N ILE A 117 -7.68 13.79 -0.65
CA ILE A 117 -6.73 14.90 -0.79
C ILE A 117 -5.47 14.36 -1.46
N GLU A 118 -5.09 14.98 -2.55
CA GLU A 118 -3.83 14.71 -3.25
C GLU A 118 -2.72 15.63 -2.71
N PHE A 119 -1.57 15.04 -2.45
CA PHE A 119 -0.35 15.77 -2.07
C PHE A 119 0.81 15.39 -2.98
N THR A 120 1.76 16.30 -3.11
CA THR A 120 3.06 16.02 -3.70
C THR A 120 4.15 16.36 -2.69
N VAL A 121 4.93 15.34 -2.30
CA VAL A 121 6.06 15.47 -1.38
C VAL A 121 7.32 14.99 -2.10
N ASP A 122 8.31 15.85 -2.27
CA ASP A 122 9.54 15.53 -3.01
C ASP A 122 9.24 14.88 -4.39
N GLU A 123 8.27 15.41 -5.15
CA GLU A 123 7.77 14.89 -6.44
C GLU A 123 7.15 13.47 -6.36
N VAL A 124 6.78 12.99 -5.19
CA VAL A 124 6.03 11.74 -4.99
C VAL A 124 4.56 12.07 -4.74
N GLU A 125 3.69 11.39 -5.44
CA GLU A 125 2.23 11.53 -5.30
C GLU A 125 1.74 10.73 -4.10
N ILE A 126 0.94 11.40 -3.26
CA ILE A 126 0.37 10.86 -2.03
C ILE A 126 -1.13 11.11 -2.03
N ASP A 127 -1.91 10.05 -1.96
CA ASP A 127 -3.36 10.12 -1.84
C ASP A 127 -3.79 9.85 -0.40
N VAL A 128 -4.41 10.83 0.21
CA VAL A 128 -5.00 10.72 1.55
C VAL A 128 -6.49 10.47 1.43
N ILE A 129 -6.93 9.34 1.97
CA ILE A 129 -8.29 8.82 1.84
C ILE A 129 -8.89 8.65 3.23
N ALA A 130 -9.98 9.35 3.54
CA ALA A 130 -10.71 9.17 4.79
C ALA A 130 -12.22 9.15 4.55
N GLY A 131 -12.94 8.37 5.36
CA GLY A 131 -14.35 8.11 5.10
C GLY A 131 -14.56 7.50 3.71
N PHE A 132 -13.76 6.51 3.36
CA PHE A 132 -13.77 5.86 2.05
C PHE A 132 -15.10 5.17 1.80
N VAL A 133 -15.77 5.49 0.69
CA VAL A 133 -17.05 4.88 0.29
C VAL A 133 -16.99 4.49 -1.18
N ILE A 134 -17.23 3.21 -1.44
CA ILE A 134 -17.31 2.64 -2.79
C ILE A 134 -18.78 2.48 -3.17
N VAL A 135 -19.14 2.88 -4.38
CA VAL A 135 -20.48 2.65 -4.93
C VAL A 135 -20.42 1.50 -5.92
N ASP A 136 -21.07 0.39 -5.60
CA ASP A 136 -21.21 -0.78 -6.46
C ASP A 136 -22.69 -1.04 -6.75
N ASN A 137 -23.08 -1.06 -8.03
CA ASN A 137 -24.46 -1.29 -8.48
C ASN A 137 -25.50 -0.42 -7.72
N GLY A 138 -25.12 0.83 -7.40
CA GLY A 138 -25.97 1.79 -6.67
C GLY A 138 -25.99 1.58 -5.15
N MET A 139 -25.25 0.61 -4.63
CA MET A 139 -25.11 0.34 -3.20
C MET A 139 -23.82 0.99 -2.68
N GLU A 140 -23.92 1.68 -1.55
CA GLU A 140 -22.79 2.32 -0.88
C GLU A 140 -22.15 1.36 0.13
N HIS A 141 -20.86 1.12 -0.01
CA HIS A 141 -20.05 0.33 0.91
C HIS A 141 -19.14 1.25 1.71
N ASP A 142 -19.38 1.37 3.01
CA ASP A 142 -18.47 2.13 3.91
C ASP A 142 -17.20 1.32 4.16
N CYS A 143 -16.12 1.82 3.60
CA CYS A 143 -14.77 1.27 3.67
C CYS A 143 -13.83 2.13 4.54
N SER A 144 -14.41 2.98 5.43
CA SER A 144 -13.64 3.83 6.34
C SER A 144 -12.66 3.02 7.17
N LEU A 145 -11.47 3.57 7.37
CA LEU A 145 -10.43 2.91 8.17
C LEU A 145 -10.90 2.67 9.60
N LYS A 146 -10.70 1.43 10.08
CA LYS A 146 -10.92 1.00 11.46
C LYS A 146 -9.66 0.33 12.00
N PRO A 147 -9.41 0.38 13.33
CA PRO A 147 -8.20 -0.22 13.92
C PRO A 147 -8.04 -1.71 13.64
N ASP A 148 -9.13 -2.48 13.61
CA ASP A 148 -9.14 -3.92 13.36
C ASP A 148 -8.83 -4.31 11.90
N GLN A 149 -8.80 -3.35 11.01
CA GLN A 149 -8.41 -3.54 9.61
C GLN A 149 -6.88 -3.47 9.40
N ILE A 150 -6.13 -3.00 10.41
CA ILE A 150 -4.67 -3.02 10.40
C ILE A 150 -4.22 -4.41 10.84
N THR A 151 -3.75 -5.22 9.89
CA THR A 151 -3.46 -6.64 10.12
C THR A 151 -1.99 -6.94 10.37
N GLU A 152 -1.10 -6.04 9.96
CA GLU A 152 0.34 -6.18 10.16
C GLU A 152 1.07 -4.84 10.04
N PHE A 153 2.34 -4.85 10.41
CA PHE A 153 3.26 -3.74 10.25
C PHE A 153 4.50 -4.21 9.50
N ILE A 154 5.02 -3.36 8.62
CA ILE A 154 6.35 -3.52 8.05
C ILE A 154 7.28 -2.47 8.64
N THR A 155 8.60 -2.70 8.56
CA THR A 155 9.59 -1.74 9.03
C THR A 155 10.32 -1.09 7.85
N ILE A 156 10.36 0.24 7.81
CA ILE A 156 11.15 1.02 6.86
C ILE A 156 12.11 1.91 7.67
N GLY A 157 13.41 1.62 7.58
CA GLY A 157 14.38 2.23 8.49
C GLY A 157 14.10 1.79 9.94
N LYS A 158 13.70 2.74 10.79
CA LYS A 158 13.29 2.49 12.18
C LYS A 158 11.77 2.62 12.41
N GLU A 159 11.03 2.96 11.36
CA GLU A 159 9.61 3.28 11.45
C GLU A 159 8.74 2.06 11.14
N HIS A 160 7.62 1.95 11.86
CA HIS A 160 6.61 0.93 11.63
C HIS A 160 5.48 1.49 10.77
N VAL A 161 5.31 0.90 9.58
CA VAL A 161 4.27 1.26 8.61
C VAL A 161 3.11 0.31 8.76
N PRO A 162 1.92 0.76 9.17
CA PRO A 162 0.74 -0.08 9.30
C PRO A 162 0.16 -0.44 7.93
N LEU A 163 -0.25 -1.70 7.77
CA LEU A 163 -0.85 -2.21 6.54
C LEU A 163 -2.26 -2.73 6.80
N GLN A 164 -3.20 -2.38 5.91
CA GLN A 164 -4.52 -3.01 5.90
C GLN A 164 -4.45 -4.47 5.44
N GLY A 165 -5.53 -5.21 5.69
CA GLY A 165 -5.66 -6.61 5.28
C GLY A 165 -5.78 -6.80 3.78
N LEU A 166 -5.05 -7.79 3.23
CA LEU A 166 -5.12 -8.12 1.80
C LEU A 166 -6.51 -8.60 1.37
N ALA A 167 -7.18 -9.41 2.22
CA ALA A 167 -8.54 -9.89 1.96
C ALA A 167 -9.56 -8.74 1.90
N LEU A 168 -9.35 -7.71 2.72
CA LEU A 168 -10.17 -6.49 2.72
C LEU A 168 -10.03 -5.76 1.38
N TRP A 169 -8.81 -5.55 0.91
CA TRP A 169 -8.55 -4.88 -0.38
C TRP A 169 -8.99 -5.72 -1.58
N ARG A 170 -8.96 -7.06 -1.47
CA ARG A 170 -9.58 -7.93 -2.48
C ARG A 170 -11.08 -7.61 -2.64
N GLN A 171 -11.81 -7.49 -1.52
CA GLN A 171 -13.23 -7.14 -1.52
C GLN A 171 -13.47 -5.72 -2.06
N TYR A 172 -12.64 -4.76 -1.69
CA TYR A 172 -12.72 -3.40 -2.22
C TYR A 172 -12.54 -3.38 -3.74
N TYR A 173 -11.53 -4.08 -4.27
CA TYR A 173 -11.33 -4.20 -5.71
C TYR A 173 -12.47 -4.88 -6.45
N GLU A 174 -13.15 -5.84 -5.81
CA GLU A 174 -14.35 -6.49 -6.36
C GLU A 174 -15.48 -5.46 -6.51
N TRP A 175 -15.80 -4.69 -5.47
CA TRP A 175 -16.78 -3.60 -5.53
C TRP A 175 -16.41 -2.47 -6.50
N MET A 176 -15.13 -2.21 -6.69
CA MET A 176 -14.64 -1.27 -7.69
C MET A 176 -14.69 -1.82 -9.12
N GLY A 177 -15.03 -3.10 -9.35
CA GLY A 177 -14.97 -3.75 -10.65
C GLY A 177 -13.55 -3.94 -11.18
N ARG A 178 -12.51 -3.87 -10.32
CA ARG A 178 -11.10 -4.02 -10.70
C ARG A 178 -10.70 -5.50 -10.74
N THR A 179 -11.33 -6.28 -11.64
CA THR A 179 -11.19 -7.74 -11.74
C THR A 179 -9.73 -8.22 -11.86
N SER A 180 -8.89 -7.51 -12.59
CA SER A 180 -7.47 -7.85 -12.72
C SER A 180 -6.71 -7.80 -11.38
N LYS A 181 -7.09 -6.92 -10.46
CA LYS A 181 -6.51 -6.85 -9.12
C LYS A 181 -7.02 -8.00 -8.24
N VAL A 182 -8.30 -8.34 -8.35
CA VAL A 182 -8.91 -9.50 -7.67
C VAL A 182 -8.19 -10.79 -8.09
N GLU A 183 -8.08 -11.05 -9.40
CA GLU A 183 -7.38 -12.24 -9.93
C GLU A 183 -5.92 -12.32 -9.47
N LEU A 184 -5.23 -11.17 -9.40
CA LEU A 184 -3.84 -11.12 -8.95
C LEU A 184 -3.71 -11.55 -7.48
N ILE A 185 -4.62 -11.08 -6.62
CA ILE A 185 -4.67 -11.44 -5.21
C ILE A 185 -5.03 -12.93 -5.05
N ASP A 186 -6.02 -13.42 -5.80
CA ASP A 186 -6.48 -14.83 -5.72
C ASP A 186 -5.36 -15.79 -6.12
N LYS A 187 -4.68 -15.54 -7.24
CA LYS A 187 -3.51 -16.32 -7.67
C LYS A 187 -2.38 -16.34 -6.63
N PHE A 188 -2.14 -15.20 -5.97
CA PHE A 188 -1.15 -15.13 -4.89
C PHE A 188 -1.54 -15.99 -3.69
N ALA A 189 -2.83 -15.99 -3.30
CA ALA A 189 -3.33 -16.79 -2.19
C ALA A 189 -3.25 -18.30 -2.49
N GLU A 190 -3.59 -18.74 -3.71
CA GLU A 190 -3.48 -20.12 -4.15
C GLU A 190 -2.04 -20.64 -4.08
N HIS A 191 -1.07 -19.82 -4.52
CA HIS A 191 0.35 -20.19 -4.46
C HIS A 191 0.85 -20.38 -3.02
N LYS A 192 0.36 -19.58 -2.06
CA LYS A 192 0.72 -19.73 -0.64
C LYS A 192 0.13 -21.00 -0.01
N THR A 193 -1.07 -21.39 -0.39
CA THR A 193 -1.72 -22.60 0.15
C THR A 193 -1.20 -23.90 -0.48
N GLY A 194 -0.76 -23.86 -1.74
CA GLY A 194 -0.21 -25.02 -2.48
C GLY A 194 1.17 -25.47 -2.00
N THR A 195 1.96 -24.61 -1.36
CA THR A 195 3.30 -24.94 -0.83
C THR A 195 3.27 -25.66 0.52
N GLY A 196 2.09 -25.75 1.18
CA GLY A 196 1.94 -26.42 2.49
C GLY A 196 1.59 -27.93 2.44
N LYS A 197 1.45 -28.55 1.26
CA LYS A 197 1.02 -29.95 1.11
C LYS A 197 2.10 -30.93 0.61
N GLY A 198 3.34 -30.73 1.00
CA GLY A 198 4.43 -31.58 0.51
C GLY A 198 5.50 -31.89 1.51
N GLU A 199 5.13 -32.38 2.72
CA GLU A 199 6.04 -33.16 3.57
C GLU A 199 5.22 -33.96 4.57
N ARG A 200 4.94 -35.21 4.21
CA ARG A 200 4.71 -36.32 5.13
C ARG A 200 5.48 -37.51 4.60
#